data_363baab1d895dd530eb6b4f3c0c22b94
#
_entry.id   363baab1d895dd530eb6b4f3c0c22b94
#
_cell.length_a   1.000
_cell.length_b   1.000
_cell.length_c   1.000
_cell.angle_alpha   90.00
_cell.angle_beta   90.00
_cell.angle_gamma   90.00
#
_symmetry.space_group_name_H-M   'P 1'
#
loop_
_entity.id
_entity.type
_entity.pdbx_description
1 polymer ?
#
loop_
_entity_poly.entity_id
_entity_poly.type
_entity_poly.pdbx_seq_one_letter_code
_entity_poly.pdbx_strand_id
1 'polypeptide(L)'
;MTTKKFAKYLEKQCKEIINFSLEPIFGEYVVLVSGKRVGVIYQEKLYVLYAPTFENIKEMIPDFEAVNLFSWAYLSFIEIKDIGDKEKLQDIINYVYHELYFAKEIVLDIGFLFQSFRGYPDRIYKLYQEHITFLRFAYEKKLLKVDPLDSEGRIIKLSYTNNDLTKEGQQILHPLYRKWLAYTDKNDADSLKRAANVKQLEKYYNKLIE
;
A
#
# COMPACT_ATOMS: atom_id res chain seq x y z
N MET A 1 -20.78 9.30 2.91
CA MET A 1 -19.71 9.98 3.73
C MET A 1 -19.85 9.51 5.16
N THR A 2 -18.74 9.10 5.75
CA THR A 2 -18.69 8.61 7.14
C THR A 2 -18.60 9.76 8.12
N THR A 3 -19.42 9.73 9.19
CA THR A 3 -19.41 10.77 10.22
C THR A 3 -18.20 10.62 11.14
N LYS A 4 -17.72 11.76 11.67
CA LYS A 4 -16.67 11.75 12.71
C LYS A 4 -17.10 10.98 13.99
N LYS A 5 -18.41 10.91 14.23
CA LYS A 5 -18.96 10.17 15.39
C LYS A 5 -18.72 8.66 15.22
N PHE A 6 -18.97 8.13 14.02
CA PHE A 6 -18.74 6.72 13.71
C PHE A 6 -17.25 6.37 13.77
N ALA A 7 -16.38 7.22 13.18
CA ALA A 7 -14.95 7.02 13.24
C ALA A 7 -14.43 6.97 14.70
N LYS A 8 -14.83 7.92 15.55
CA LYS A 8 -14.49 7.92 16.98
C LYS A 8 -15.03 6.70 17.75
N TYR A 9 -16.21 6.23 17.37
CA TYR A 9 -16.74 5.00 17.95
C TYR A 9 -15.83 3.81 17.63
N LEU A 10 -15.44 3.65 16.37
CA LEU A 10 -14.55 2.58 15.96
C LEU A 10 -13.16 2.68 16.63
N GLU A 11 -12.57 3.89 16.71
CA GLU A 11 -11.31 4.11 17.46
C GLU A 11 -11.43 3.62 18.90
N LYS A 12 -12.56 3.89 19.56
CA LYS A 12 -12.81 3.40 20.93
C LYS A 12 -12.90 1.88 20.99
N GLN A 13 -13.54 1.24 20.03
CA GLN A 13 -13.63 -0.22 19.96
C GLN A 13 -12.26 -0.87 19.72
N CYS A 14 -11.41 -0.24 18.94
CA CYS A 14 -10.09 -0.77 18.53
C CYS A 14 -8.92 -0.23 19.36
N LYS A 15 -9.16 0.44 20.49
CA LYS A 15 -8.11 1.13 21.29
C LYS A 15 -7.01 0.19 21.84
N GLU A 16 -7.27 -1.11 21.93
CA GLU A 16 -6.31 -2.11 22.42
C GLU A 16 -5.47 -2.71 21.30
N ILE A 17 -5.81 -2.45 20.04
CA ILE A 17 -4.98 -2.82 18.90
C ILE A 17 -3.77 -1.89 18.85
N ILE A 18 -2.58 -2.46 18.90
CA ILE A 18 -1.32 -1.70 18.91
C ILE A 18 -1.18 -0.91 17.60
N ASN A 19 -0.93 0.39 17.73
CA ASN A 19 -0.76 1.31 16.59
C ASN A 19 -1.96 1.32 15.61
N PHE A 20 -3.18 1.15 16.13
CA PHE A 20 -4.40 1.38 15.36
C PHE A 20 -4.56 2.87 15.06
N SER A 21 -4.94 3.21 13.84
CA SER A 21 -5.27 4.59 13.45
C SER A 21 -6.26 4.64 12.30
N LEU A 22 -6.94 5.77 12.18
CA LEU A 22 -7.82 6.09 11.06
C LEU A 22 -7.27 7.29 10.31
N GLU A 23 -7.11 7.15 9.00
CA GLU A 23 -6.72 8.27 8.12
C GLU A 23 -7.89 8.71 7.26
N PRO A 24 -8.27 10.01 7.28
CA PRO A 24 -9.35 10.51 6.44
C PRO A 24 -8.93 10.51 4.96
N ILE A 25 -9.83 10.02 4.09
CA ILE A 25 -9.66 10.01 2.64
C ILE A 25 -11.00 10.27 1.96
N PHE A 26 -11.12 11.36 1.18
CA PHE A 26 -12.32 11.72 0.40
C PHE A 26 -13.66 11.62 1.17
N GLY A 27 -13.66 12.01 2.45
CA GLY A 27 -14.86 11.97 3.30
C GLY A 27 -15.17 10.61 3.94
N GLU A 28 -14.30 9.64 3.75
CA GLU A 28 -14.29 8.31 4.34
C GLU A 28 -13.01 8.12 5.17
N TYR A 29 -12.72 6.90 5.66
CA TYR A 29 -11.50 6.64 6.42
C TYR A 29 -10.84 5.34 5.98
N VAL A 30 -9.50 5.35 5.94
CA VAL A 30 -8.68 4.13 5.84
C VAL A 30 -8.38 3.65 7.24
N VAL A 31 -8.54 2.36 7.48
CA VAL A 31 -8.19 1.69 8.74
C VAL A 31 -6.78 1.16 8.65
N LEU A 32 -5.94 1.58 9.58
CA LEU A 32 -4.52 1.23 9.63
C LEU A 32 -4.18 0.50 10.94
N VAL A 33 -3.33 -0.50 10.84
CA VAL A 33 -2.65 -1.13 11.98
C VAL A 33 -1.15 -1.11 11.72
N SER A 34 -0.40 -0.48 12.60
CA SER A 34 1.04 -0.26 12.42
C SER A 34 1.42 0.31 11.05
N GLY A 35 0.60 1.26 10.55
CA GLY A 35 0.76 1.92 9.26
C GLY A 35 0.35 1.09 8.03
N LYS A 36 -0.11 -0.16 8.21
CA LYS A 36 -0.63 -1.00 7.13
C LYS A 36 -2.14 -0.83 6.98
N ARG A 37 -2.60 -0.71 5.75
CA ARG A 37 -4.03 -0.64 5.43
C ARG A 37 -4.66 -2.01 5.62
N VAL A 38 -5.54 -2.13 6.61
CA VAL A 38 -6.27 -3.37 6.91
C VAL A 38 -7.73 -3.29 6.46
N GLY A 39 -8.24 -2.10 6.18
CA GLY A 39 -9.61 -1.90 5.76
C GLY A 39 -9.95 -0.45 5.48
N VAL A 40 -11.24 -0.20 5.30
CA VAL A 40 -11.81 1.14 5.09
C VAL A 40 -13.14 1.27 5.85
N ILE A 41 -13.45 2.49 6.27
CA ILE A 41 -14.80 2.85 6.66
C ILE A 41 -15.41 3.56 5.46
N TYR A 42 -16.52 3.02 4.96
CA TYR A 42 -17.22 3.55 3.81
C TYR A 42 -18.73 3.56 4.09
N GLN A 43 -19.35 4.74 3.99
CA GLN A 43 -20.78 4.94 4.26
C GLN A 43 -21.23 4.38 5.64
N GLU A 44 -20.48 4.70 6.68
CA GLU A 44 -20.74 4.24 8.07
C GLU A 44 -20.73 2.72 8.25
N LYS A 45 -20.01 2.01 7.40
CA LYS A 45 -19.75 0.58 7.50
C LYS A 45 -18.26 0.32 7.55
N LEU A 46 -17.86 -0.64 8.34
CA LEU A 46 -16.48 -1.11 8.38
C LEU A 46 -16.30 -2.25 7.38
N TYR A 47 -15.29 -2.12 6.55
CA TYR A 47 -14.86 -3.15 5.61
C TYR A 47 -13.39 -3.49 5.87
N VAL A 48 -13.07 -4.75 6.01
CA VAL A 48 -11.70 -5.25 6.08
C VAL A 48 -11.25 -5.83 4.76
N LEU A 49 -9.97 -5.72 4.46
CA LEU A 49 -9.38 -6.32 3.26
C LEU A 49 -9.53 -7.84 3.31
N TYR A 50 -9.77 -8.42 2.15
CA TYR A 50 -9.93 -9.86 1.97
C TYR A 50 -9.04 -10.36 0.82
N ALA A 51 -8.42 -11.51 1.04
CA ALA A 51 -7.80 -12.31 -0.02
C ALA A 51 -8.28 -13.76 0.09
N PRO A 52 -8.40 -14.49 -1.04
CA PRO A 52 -8.81 -15.91 -1.04
C PRO A 52 -7.90 -16.81 -0.22
N THR A 53 -6.68 -16.36 0.09
CA THR A 53 -5.69 -17.05 0.93
C THR A 53 -5.94 -16.92 2.44
N PHE A 54 -6.94 -16.15 2.87
CA PHE A 54 -7.29 -16.00 4.29
C PHE A 54 -8.11 -17.19 4.75
N GLU A 55 -7.42 -18.25 5.19
CA GLU A 55 -8.04 -19.55 5.47
C GLU A 55 -9.09 -19.49 6.60
N ASN A 56 -8.78 -18.82 7.70
CA ASN A 56 -9.64 -18.81 8.89
C ASN A 56 -10.73 -17.73 8.89
N ILE A 57 -10.79 -16.88 7.87
CA ILE A 57 -11.76 -15.76 7.84
C ILE A 57 -13.21 -16.26 7.86
N LYS A 58 -13.48 -17.43 7.28
CA LYS A 58 -14.81 -18.03 7.25
C LYS A 58 -15.31 -18.49 8.63
N GLU A 59 -14.38 -18.87 9.49
CA GLU A 59 -14.71 -19.25 10.87
C GLU A 59 -15.04 -18.02 11.71
N MET A 60 -14.32 -16.92 11.47
CA MET A 60 -14.51 -15.67 12.21
C MET A 60 -15.76 -14.89 11.75
N ILE A 61 -16.04 -14.95 10.45
CA ILE A 61 -17.18 -14.26 9.82
C ILE A 61 -17.93 -15.28 8.95
N PRO A 62 -18.80 -16.11 9.55
CA PRO A 62 -19.67 -16.98 8.78
C PRO A 62 -20.55 -16.16 7.82
N ASP A 63 -20.84 -16.71 6.66
CA ASP A 63 -21.74 -16.08 5.65
C ASP A 63 -21.30 -14.70 5.16
N PHE A 64 -19.97 -14.43 5.13
CA PHE A 64 -19.49 -13.22 4.52
C PHE A 64 -19.61 -13.24 2.99
N GLU A 65 -19.84 -12.07 2.43
CA GLU A 65 -19.76 -11.84 1.01
C GLU A 65 -18.58 -10.88 0.71
N ALA A 66 -17.71 -11.29 -0.21
CA ALA A 66 -16.62 -10.44 -0.64
C ALA A 66 -17.13 -9.42 -1.66
N VAL A 67 -16.90 -8.13 -1.41
CA VAL A 67 -17.39 -7.04 -2.24
C VAL A 67 -16.23 -6.19 -2.78
N ASN A 68 -16.38 -5.68 -3.98
CA ASN A 68 -15.49 -4.66 -4.56
C ASN A 68 -16.12 -3.28 -4.33
N LEU A 69 -15.61 -2.54 -3.36
CA LEU A 69 -16.13 -1.21 -3.02
C LEU A 69 -15.78 -0.15 -4.06
N PHE A 70 -14.69 -0.37 -4.79
CA PHE A 70 -14.14 0.60 -5.73
C PHE A 70 -13.92 -0.07 -7.08
N SER A 71 -14.66 0.34 -8.09
CA SER A 71 -14.59 -0.24 -9.46
C SER A 71 -13.20 -0.16 -10.11
N TRP A 72 -12.33 0.71 -9.60
CA TRP A 72 -10.96 0.92 -10.04
C TRP A 72 -9.92 0.12 -9.23
N ALA A 73 -10.32 -0.48 -8.11
CA ALA A 73 -9.41 -1.25 -7.25
C ALA A 73 -9.74 -2.74 -7.33
N TYR A 74 -8.71 -3.55 -7.61
CA TYR A 74 -8.82 -5.02 -7.58
C TYR A 74 -8.75 -5.57 -6.14
N LEU A 75 -9.26 -4.79 -5.18
CA LEU A 75 -9.27 -5.16 -3.77
C LEU A 75 -10.66 -5.67 -3.41
N SER A 76 -10.71 -6.85 -2.84
CA SER A 76 -11.90 -7.39 -2.23
C SER A 76 -11.96 -7.04 -0.75
N PHE A 77 -13.16 -6.80 -0.27
CA PHE A 77 -13.42 -6.43 1.11
C PHE A 77 -14.53 -7.29 1.69
N ILE A 78 -14.55 -7.40 3.01
CA ILE A 78 -15.65 -8.03 3.76
C ILE A 78 -16.24 -6.99 4.70
N GLU A 79 -17.55 -6.82 4.69
CA GLU A 79 -18.28 -5.98 5.66
C GLU A 79 -18.27 -6.63 7.05
N ILE A 80 -17.85 -5.89 8.06
CA ILE A 80 -18.00 -6.27 9.47
C ILE A 80 -19.33 -5.71 9.98
N LYS A 81 -20.33 -6.58 10.07
CA LYS A 81 -21.69 -6.17 10.46
C LYS A 81 -21.79 -5.90 11.96
N ASP A 82 -21.14 -6.70 12.78
CA ASP A 82 -21.15 -6.56 14.23
C ASP A 82 -19.88 -5.87 14.74
N ILE A 83 -19.91 -4.54 14.73
CA ILE A 83 -18.83 -3.71 15.29
C ILE A 83 -19.03 -3.44 16.80
N GLY A 84 -20.10 -3.93 17.41
CA GLY A 84 -20.40 -3.79 18.82
C GLY A 84 -19.66 -4.80 19.69
N ASP A 85 -19.40 -5.99 19.17
CA ASP A 85 -18.58 -7.00 19.81
C ASP A 85 -17.09 -6.62 19.68
N LYS A 86 -16.58 -6.00 20.73
CA LYS A 86 -15.23 -5.43 20.75
C LYS A 86 -14.14 -6.49 20.58
N GLU A 87 -14.26 -7.63 21.27
CA GLU A 87 -13.24 -8.69 21.23
C GLU A 87 -13.20 -9.30 19.82
N LYS A 88 -14.34 -9.73 19.31
CA LYS A 88 -14.45 -10.28 17.97
C LYS A 88 -13.98 -9.30 16.89
N LEU A 89 -14.32 -8.03 17.01
CA LEU A 89 -13.88 -6.99 16.09
C LEU A 89 -12.35 -6.85 16.07
N GLN A 90 -11.73 -6.83 17.24
CA GLN A 90 -10.28 -6.72 17.37
C GLN A 90 -9.57 -7.96 16.85
N ASP A 91 -10.12 -9.14 17.11
CA ASP A 91 -9.58 -10.41 16.58
C ASP A 91 -9.61 -10.45 15.06
N ILE A 92 -10.71 -10.01 14.45
CA ILE A 92 -10.82 -9.94 12.98
C ILE A 92 -9.79 -8.96 12.40
N ILE A 93 -9.67 -7.75 12.97
CA ILE A 93 -8.73 -6.75 12.48
C ILE A 93 -7.28 -7.23 12.64
N ASN A 94 -6.93 -7.83 13.78
CA ASN A 94 -5.62 -8.39 14.03
C ASN A 94 -5.33 -9.57 13.09
N TYR A 95 -6.30 -10.47 12.89
CA TYR A 95 -6.18 -11.56 11.94
C TYR A 95 -5.88 -11.03 10.53
N VAL A 96 -6.69 -10.10 10.02
CA VAL A 96 -6.47 -9.49 8.71
C VAL A 96 -5.09 -8.82 8.63
N TYR A 97 -4.67 -8.09 9.67
CA TYR A 97 -3.33 -7.49 9.74
C TYR A 97 -2.23 -8.55 9.64
N HIS A 98 -2.36 -9.67 10.34
CA HIS A 98 -1.39 -10.75 10.31
C HIS A 98 -1.38 -11.47 8.96
N GLU A 99 -2.54 -11.75 8.37
CA GLU A 99 -2.63 -12.37 7.04
C GLU A 99 -2.03 -11.46 5.95
N LEU A 100 -2.28 -10.16 6.01
CA LEU A 100 -1.65 -9.17 5.13
C LEU A 100 -0.14 -9.06 5.37
N TYR A 101 0.29 -9.29 6.60
CA TYR A 101 1.71 -9.31 6.95
C TYR A 101 2.38 -10.57 6.38
N PHE A 102 1.77 -11.73 6.53
CA PHE A 102 2.28 -13.02 6.04
C PHE A 102 2.06 -13.21 4.53
N ALA A 103 0.96 -12.72 3.97
CA ALA A 103 0.62 -12.84 2.55
C ALA A 103 1.60 -12.14 1.59
N LYS A 104 2.67 -11.62 2.07
CA LYS A 104 3.87 -10.99 1.50
C LYS A 104 4.04 -9.62 2.15
N GLU A 105 5.09 -9.43 2.87
CA GLU A 105 5.64 -8.13 3.23
C GLU A 105 6.01 -7.36 1.94
N ILE A 106 5.00 -7.00 1.14
CA ILE A 106 5.22 -6.22 -0.06
C ILE A 106 5.56 -4.82 0.40
N VAL A 107 6.83 -4.49 0.32
CA VAL A 107 7.36 -3.16 0.64
C VAL A 107 7.13 -2.20 -0.52
N LEU A 108 7.11 -2.73 -1.73
CA LEU A 108 6.91 -1.99 -2.96
C LEU A 108 6.15 -2.85 -3.97
N ASP A 109 4.98 -2.41 -4.41
CA ASP A 109 4.20 -3.03 -5.48
C ASP A 109 3.93 -2.01 -6.59
N ILE A 110 4.66 -2.14 -7.68
CA ILE A 110 4.47 -1.31 -8.88
C ILE A 110 3.50 -1.95 -9.87
N GLY A 111 3.23 -3.25 -9.74
CA GLY A 111 2.27 -3.97 -10.60
C GLY A 111 0.86 -3.43 -10.46
N PHE A 112 0.46 -3.08 -9.25
CA PHE A 112 -0.82 -2.44 -8.97
C PHE A 112 -0.99 -1.11 -9.74
N LEU A 113 0.06 -0.29 -9.81
CA LEU A 113 0.02 0.99 -10.53
C LEU A 113 -0.13 0.77 -12.03
N PHE A 114 0.60 -0.18 -12.62
CA PHE A 114 0.47 -0.51 -14.05
C PHE A 114 -0.93 -1.02 -14.41
N GLN A 115 -1.53 -1.82 -13.55
CA GLN A 115 -2.90 -2.28 -13.74
C GLN A 115 -3.92 -1.13 -13.65
N SER A 116 -3.75 -0.24 -12.68
CA SER A 116 -4.65 0.90 -12.45
C SER A 116 -4.69 1.88 -13.64
N PHE A 117 -3.60 1.98 -14.39
CA PHE A 117 -3.49 2.90 -15.53
C PHE A 117 -3.51 2.21 -16.90
N ARG A 118 -3.93 0.94 -16.96
CA ARG A 118 -3.94 0.13 -18.22
C ARG A 118 -4.65 0.80 -19.41
N GLY A 119 -5.66 1.63 -19.15
CA GLY A 119 -6.38 2.37 -20.19
C GLY A 119 -5.75 3.72 -20.60
N TYR A 120 -4.59 4.09 -20.03
CA TYR A 120 -3.96 5.39 -20.24
C TYR A 120 -2.49 5.24 -20.69
N PRO A 121 -2.22 5.04 -21.99
CA PRO A 121 -0.87 4.73 -22.50
C PRO A 121 0.21 5.72 -22.07
N ASP A 122 -0.07 7.03 -22.14
CA ASP A 122 0.89 8.08 -21.76
C ASP A 122 1.24 8.02 -20.27
N ARG A 123 0.26 7.70 -19.42
CA ARG A 123 0.49 7.51 -17.99
C ARG A 123 1.29 6.26 -17.70
N ILE A 124 1.02 5.16 -18.39
CA ILE A 124 1.80 3.92 -18.26
C ILE A 124 3.25 4.16 -18.67
N TYR A 125 3.49 4.86 -19.77
CA TYR A 125 4.85 5.17 -20.22
C TYR A 125 5.61 6.01 -19.18
N LYS A 126 4.98 7.05 -18.66
CA LYS A 126 5.56 7.86 -17.57
C LYS A 126 5.85 7.02 -16.33
N LEU A 127 4.88 6.23 -15.86
CA LEU A 127 5.04 5.33 -14.71
C LEU A 127 6.20 4.37 -14.92
N TYR A 128 6.33 3.81 -16.11
CA TYR A 128 7.41 2.91 -16.45
C TYR A 128 8.78 3.61 -16.34
N GLN A 129 8.90 4.82 -16.88
CA GLN A 129 10.14 5.60 -16.81
C GLN A 129 10.52 5.97 -15.37
N GLU A 130 9.57 6.42 -14.56
CA GLU A 130 9.83 6.78 -13.17
C GLU A 130 10.23 5.58 -12.30
N HIS A 131 9.67 4.38 -12.60
CA HIS A 131 10.01 3.17 -11.86
C HIS A 131 11.33 2.55 -12.31
N ILE A 132 11.66 2.57 -13.60
CA ILE A 132 13.01 2.19 -14.06
C ILE A 132 14.06 3.06 -13.39
N THR A 133 13.85 4.37 -13.36
CA THR A 133 14.80 5.32 -12.75
C THR A 133 14.95 5.02 -11.26
N PHE A 134 13.84 4.83 -10.55
CA PHE A 134 13.85 4.54 -9.12
C PHE A 134 14.53 3.20 -8.81
N LEU A 135 14.14 2.13 -9.50
CA LEU A 135 14.64 0.78 -9.25
C LEU A 135 16.13 0.66 -9.56
N ARG A 136 16.59 1.23 -10.67
CA ARG A 136 18.01 1.29 -11.02
C ARG A 136 18.81 2.01 -9.94
N PHE A 137 18.35 3.19 -9.52
CA PHE A 137 18.96 3.95 -8.43
C PHE A 137 19.01 3.14 -7.13
N ALA A 138 17.90 2.50 -6.75
CA ALA A 138 17.84 1.68 -5.53
C ALA A 138 18.81 0.49 -5.58
N TYR A 139 18.99 -0.12 -6.74
CA TYR A 139 19.98 -1.19 -6.92
C TYR A 139 21.43 -0.67 -6.86
N GLU A 140 21.75 0.42 -7.56
CA GLU A 140 23.07 1.07 -7.52
C GLU A 140 23.46 1.50 -6.10
N LYS A 141 22.48 1.96 -5.30
CA LYS A 141 22.67 2.29 -3.86
C LYS A 141 22.66 1.06 -2.95
N LYS A 142 22.60 -0.15 -3.49
CA LYS A 142 22.58 -1.40 -2.74
C LYS A 142 21.40 -1.51 -1.75
N LEU A 143 20.27 -0.90 -2.08
CA LEU A 143 19.02 -1.06 -1.31
C LEU A 143 18.31 -2.36 -1.70
N LEU A 144 18.50 -2.84 -2.93
CA LEU A 144 18.01 -4.11 -3.45
C LEU A 144 19.14 -5.13 -3.49
N LYS A 145 18.81 -6.41 -3.21
CA LYS A 145 19.78 -7.53 -3.25
C LYS A 145 20.04 -8.05 -4.66
N VAL A 146 19.08 -7.90 -5.56
CA VAL A 146 19.14 -8.39 -6.94
C VAL A 146 18.81 -7.26 -7.91
N ASP A 147 19.36 -7.34 -9.12
CA ASP A 147 19.05 -6.37 -10.17
C ASP A 147 17.55 -6.44 -10.52
N PRO A 148 16.83 -5.34 -10.47
CA PRO A 148 15.42 -5.29 -10.83
C PRO A 148 15.17 -5.25 -12.34
N LEU A 149 16.23 -5.09 -13.14
CA LEU A 149 16.16 -4.95 -14.59
C LEU A 149 16.86 -6.10 -15.29
N ASP A 150 16.37 -6.46 -16.49
CA ASP A 150 17.09 -7.39 -17.37
C ASP A 150 18.24 -6.70 -18.15
N SER A 151 18.93 -7.48 -18.98
CA SER A 151 20.02 -6.98 -19.82
C SER A 151 19.60 -5.91 -20.84
N GLU A 152 18.29 -5.81 -21.14
CA GLU A 152 17.71 -4.79 -22.02
C GLU A 152 17.19 -3.57 -21.23
N GLY A 153 17.33 -3.57 -19.91
CA GLY A 153 16.88 -2.51 -19.01
C GLY A 153 15.38 -2.53 -18.73
N ARG A 154 14.69 -3.65 -18.97
CA ARG A 154 13.27 -3.80 -18.67
C ARG A 154 13.06 -4.30 -17.24
N ILE A 155 12.00 -3.83 -16.60
CA ILE A 155 11.62 -4.26 -15.26
C ILE A 155 11.20 -5.73 -15.28
N ILE A 156 11.89 -6.57 -14.51
CA ILE A 156 11.62 -8.03 -14.41
C ILE A 156 10.83 -8.40 -13.17
N LYS A 157 10.71 -7.50 -12.21
CA LYS A 157 10.01 -7.74 -10.95
C LYS A 157 9.15 -6.55 -10.57
N LEU A 158 7.87 -6.80 -10.32
CA LEU A 158 6.88 -5.76 -10.03
C LEU A 158 6.54 -5.63 -8.54
N SER A 159 6.91 -6.62 -7.71
CA SER A 159 6.64 -6.61 -6.27
C SER A 159 7.92 -6.97 -5.50
N TYR A 160 8.21 -6.22 -4.46
CA TYR A 160 9.40 -6.38 -3.61
C TYR A 160 9.00 -6.59 -2.16
N THR A 161 9.59 -7.58 -1.53
CA THR A 161 9.40 -7.92 -0.12
C THR A 161 10.65 -7.56 0.68
N ASN A 162 10.61 -7.63 2.01
CA ASN A 162 11.80 -7.46 2.85
C ASN A 162 12.94 -8.42 2.49
N ASN A 163 12.62 -9.60 1.95
CA ASN A 163 13.63 -10.56 1.50
C ASN A 163 14.43 -10.09 0.29
N ASP A 164 13.88 -9.19 -0.52
CA ASP A 164 14.53 -8.60 -1.69
C ASP A 164 15.44 -7.42 -1.32
N LEU A 165 15.31 -6.92 -0.09
CA LEU A 165 16.00 -5.73 0.38
C LEU A 165 17.22 -6.07 1.23
N THR A 166 18.24 -5.23 1.13
CA THR A 166 19.33 -5.20 2.10
C THR A 166 18.83 -4.64 3.44
N LYS A 167 19.65 -4.72 4.50
CA LYS A 167 19.29 -4.10 5.80
C LYS A 167 19.05 -2.59 5.68
N GLU A 168 19.85 -1.90 4.91
CA GLU A 168 19.68 -0.48 4.61
C GLU A 168 18.43 -0.25 3.77
N GLY A 169 18.19 -1.10 2.76
CA GLY A 169 16.99 -1.06 1.93
C GLY A 169 15.69 -1.16 2.73
N GLN A 170 15.65 -2.01 3.75
CA GLN A 170 14.48 -2.15 4.62
C GLN A 170 14.14 -0.84 5.37
N GLN A 171 15.13 -0.02 5.67
CA GLN A 171 14.93 1.25 6.37
C GLN A 171 14.63 2.40 5.41
N ILE A 172 15.26 2.44 4.25
CA ILE A 172 15.33 3.62 3.38
C ILE A 172 14.40 3.52 2.16
N LEU A 173 14.19 2.31 1.59
CA LEU A 173 13.50 2.17 0.30
C LEU A 173 12.10 2.79 0.29
N HIS A 174 11.29 2.47 1.29
CA HIS A 174 9.90 2.95 1.34
C HIS A 174 9.81 4.48 1.55
N PRO A 175 10.48 5.11 2.53
CA PRO A 175 10.47 6.57 2.65
C PRO A 175 11.06 7.28 1.43
N LEU A 176 12.09 6.71 0.76
CA LEU A 176 12.66 7.24 -0.47
C LEU A 176 11.63 7.18 -1.61
N TYR A 177 10.96 6.04 -1.78
CA TYR A 177 9.93 5.85 -2.79
C TYR A 177 8.75 6.82 -2.63
N ARG A 178 8.28 7.03 -1.39
CA ARG A 178 7.22 8.02 -1.13
C ARG A 178 7.62 9.44 -1.54
N LYS A 179 8.86 9.85 -1.23
CA LYS A 179 9.38 11.18 -1.67
C LYS A 179 9.49 11.26 -3.19
N TRP A 180 9.89 10.16 -3.83
CA TRP A 180 9.99 10.07 -5.28
C TRP A 180 8.63 10.19 -5.96
N LEU A 181 7.65 9.41 -5.53
CA LEU A 181 6.28 9.51 -6.06
C LEU A 181 5.70 10.91 -5.88
N ALA A 182 5.82 11.51 -4.71
CA ALA A 182 5.32 12.88 -4.47
C ALA A 182 5.98 13.93 -5.39
N TYR A 183 7.22 13.69 -5.81
CA TYR A 183 7.92 14.56 -6.77
C TYR A 183 7.47 14.31 -8.21
N THR A 184 7.25 13.04 -8.60
CA THR A 184 6.91 12.65 -9.98
C THR A 184 5.42 12.73 -10.29
N ASP A 185 4.54 12.68 -9.30
CA ASP A 185 3.06 12.64 -9.46
C ASP A 185 2.45 13.92 -10.06
N LYS A 186 3.25 14.93 -10.31
CA LYS A 186 2.79 16.16 -10.98
C LYS A 186 2.54 15.91 -12.47
N ASN A 187 1.32 16.23 -12.92
CA ASN A 187 0.92 16.03 -14.32
C ASN A 187 1.03 17.36 -15.09
N ASP A 188 2.24 17.67 -15.56
CA ASP A 188 2.55 18.85 -16.35
C ASP A 188 3.57 18.51 -17.48
N ALA A 189 3.95 19.52 -18.27
CA ALA A 189 4.87 19.37 -19.39
C ALA A 189 6.25 18.80 -19.01
N ASP A 190 6.67 18.94 -17.74
CA ASP A 190 7.97 18.46 -17.26
C ASP A 190 7.89 17.06 -16.59
N SER A 191 6.75 16.41 -16.64
CA SER A 191 6.52 15.14 -15.95
C SER A 191 7.52 14.04 -16.33
N LEU A 192 7.88 13.90 -17.61
CA LEU A 192 8.88 12.92 -18.07
C LEU A 192 10.31 13.31 -17.66
N LYS A 193 10.64 14.59 -17.64
CA LYS A 193 11.94 15.06 -17.13
C LYS A 193 12.09 14.75 -15.64
N ARG A 194 11.00 14.89 -14.87
CA ARG A 194 11.02 14.50 -13.46
C ARG A 194 11.18 13.01 -13.28
N ALA A 195 10.48 12.19 -14.07
CA ALA A 195 10.57 10.73 -14.04
C ALA A 195 12.00 10.20 -14.30
N ALA A 196 12.86 10.97 -14.95
CA ALA A 196 14.26 10.64 -15.25
C ALA A 196 15.28 11.37 -14.35
N ASN A 197 14.84 12.13 -13.34
CA ASN A 197 15.72 13.01 -12.56
C ASN A 197 16.44 12.30 -11.41
N VAL A 198 17.49 11.57 -11.73
CA VAL A 198 18.34 10.86 -10.75
C VAL A 198 18.95 11.80 -9.69
N LYS A 199 19.28 13.05 -10.05
CA LYS A 199 19.82 14.03 -9.09
C LYS A 199 18.85 14.33 -7.94
N GLN A 200 17.55 14.29 -8.21
CA GLN A 200 16.55 14.48 -7.16
C GLN A 200 16.43 13.26 -6.25
N LEU A 201 16.56 12.04 -6.80
CA LEU A 201 16.66 10.82 -5.99
C LEU A 201 17.88 10.86 -5.07
N GLU A 202 19.06 11.23 -5.60
CA GLU A 202 20.29 11.40 -4.83
C GLU A 202 20.09 12.37 -3.65
N LYS A 203 19.47 13.53 -3.91
CA LYS A 203 19.17 14.51 -2.87
C LYS A 203 18.25 13.96 -1.78
N TYR A 204 17.25 13.15 -2.16
CA TYR A 204 16.33 12.54 -1.19
C TYR A 204 17.00 11.43 -0.39
N TYR A 205 17.82 10.61 -1.06
CA TYR A 205 18.58 9.53 -0.44
C TYR A 205 19.54 10.10 0.62
N ASN A 206 20.37 11.09 0.25
CA ASN A 206 21.33 11.69 1.17
C ASN A 206 20.66 12.25 2.44
N LYS A 207 19.47 12.85 2.32
CA LYS A 207 18.70 13.32 3.47
C LYS A 207 18.07 12.22 4.34
N LEU A 208 18.10 10.99 3.91
CA LEU A 208 17.57 9.85 4.68
C LEU A 208 18.68 9.08 5.39
N ILE A 209 19.94 9.24 4.96
CA ILE A 209 21.12 8.61 5.55
C ILE A 209 21.92 9.54 6.49
N GLU A 210 21.67 10.87 6.44
CA GLU A 210 22.14 11.85 7.42
C GLU A 210 21.42 11.66 8.77
#